data_9a7c3c4b23d85a76bdddc8d50e971772
#
_entry.id   9a7c3c4b23d85a76bdddc8d50e971772
#
_cell.length_a   1.000
_cell.length_b   1.000
_cell.length_c   1.000
_cell.angle_alpha   90.00
_cell.angle_beta   90.00
_cell.angle_gamma   90.00
#
_symmetry.space_group_name_H-M   'P 1'
#
loop_
_entity.id
_entity.type
_entity.pdbx_description
1 polymer ?
#
loop_
_entity_poly.entity_id
_entity_poly.type
_entity_poly.pdbx_seq_one_letter_code
_entity_poly.pdbx_strand_id
1 'polypeptide(L)'
;TVPVLNMAHIHARGHGRMRTSEDYSELFEQVRKDYGGKKFYCHFAGIEHRMGNALHYTQIKKSDLKFEPFAEFLAEEGSWLDITIISDSPLLEHDAMYMLQHYDKARQRLLEIHARDERRIKLAMESGMSPEELKMLEKEAAEARKASSDGKAGKPDSAKPAKKAKKPVTKAKGKMMSFDK
;
A
#
# COMPACT_ATOMS: atom_id res chain seq x y z
N THR A 1 -20.43 -17.55 -11.07
CA THR A 1 -20.18 -16.98 -9.71
C THR A 1 -19.03 -16.02 -9.79
N VAL A 2 -19.16 -14.80 -9.23
CA VAL A 2 -18.07 -13.83 -9.18
C VAL A 2 -17.30 -14.02 -7.87
N PRO A 3 -15.96 -14.08 -7.89
CA PRO A 3 -15.18 -14.22 -6.67
C PRO A 3 -15.26 -12.97 -5.80
N VAL A 4 -15.27 -13.19 -4.49
CA VAL A 4 -15.17 -12.15 -3.47
C VAL A 4 -13.86 -12.35 -2.72
N LEU A 5 -12.97 -11.36 -2.75
CA LEU A 5 -11.66 -11.40 -2.12
C LEU A 5 -11.64 -10.48 -0.90
N ASN A 6 -11.45 -11.04 0.28
CA ASN A 6 -11.26 -10.24 1.50
C ASN A 6 -9.76 -10.06 1.75
N MET A 7 -9.22 -8.89 1.40
CA MET A 7 -7.80 -8.60 1.47
C MET A 7 -7.25 -8.67 2.89
N ALA A 8 -8.04 -8.24 3.88
CA ALA A 8 -7.65 -8.30 5.29
C ALA A 8 -7.43 -9.76 5.75
N HIS A 9 -8.36 -10.66 5.41
CA HIS A 9 -8.22 -12.07 5.76
C HIS A 9 -7.12 -12.78 4.98
N ILE A 10 -6.92 -12.44 3.70
CA ILE A 10 -5.81 -12.97 2.88
C ILE A 10 -4.47 -12.56 3.49
N HIS A 11 -4.33 -11.29 3.85
CA HIS A 11 -3.14 -10.77 4.52
C HIS A 11 -2.86 -11.48 5.85
N ALA A 12 -3.88 -11.61 6.71
CA ALA A 12 -3.75 -12.27 8.00
C ALA A 12 -3.32 -13.74 7.85
N ARG A 13 -4.01 -14.52 6.98
CA ARG A 13 -3.68 -15.93 6.71
C ARG A 13 -2.29 -16.11 6.10
N GLY A 14 -1.87 -15.16 5.27
CA GLY A 14 -0.53 -15.09 4.68
C GLY A 14 0.54 -14.55 5.63
N HIS A 15 0.26 -14.44 6.94
CA HIS A 15 1.21 -13.89 7.93
C HIS A 15 1.73 -12.50 7.58
N GLY A 16 0.89 -11.64 7.04
CA GLY A 16 1.25 -10.28 6.63
C GLY A 16 1.87 -10.20 5.23
N ARG A 17 1.48 -11.08 4.30
CA ARG A 17 2.09 -11.20 2.98
C ARG A 17 1.77 -10.03 2.04
N MET A 18 0.55 -9.48 2.06
CA MET A 18 0.09 -8.46 1.10
C MET A 18 0.76 -7.10 1.36
N ARG A 19 1.97 -6.88 0.83
CA ARG A 19 2.81 -5.71 1.11
C ARG A 19 3.24 -4.92 -0.12
N THR A 20 3.29 -5.57 -1.28
CA THR A 20 3.74 -4.98 -2.54
C THR A 20 2.66 -5.08 -3.62
N SER A 21 2.77 -4.31 -4.70
CA SER A 21 1.85 -4.41 -5.84
C SER A 21 1.92 -5.78 -6.51
N GLU A 22 3.11 -6.41 -6.50
CA GLU A 22 3.33 -7.76 -7.03
C GLU A 22 2.55 -8.83 -6.25
N ASP A 23 2.46 -8.72 -4.91
CA ASP A 23 1.66 -9.65 -4.11
C ASP A 23 0.19 -9.65 -4.55
N TYR A 24 -0.32 -8.47 -4.94
CA TYR A 24 -1.67 -8.35 -5.49
C TYR A 24 -1.75 -8.88 -6.91
N SER A 25 -0.78 -8.59 -7.77
CA SER A 25 -0.71 -9.12 -9.13
C SER A 25 -0.72 -10.65 -9.13
N GLU A 26 0.13 -11.29 -8.33
CA GLU A 26 0.17 -12.74 -8.16
C GLU A 26 -1.18 -13.31 -7.68
N LEU A 27 -1.81 -12.66 -6.68
CA LEU A 27 -3.11 -13.08 -6.16
C LEU A 27 -4.19 -13.04 -7.25
N PHE A 28 -4.30 -11.91 -7.96
CA PHE A 28 -5.31 -11.75 -8.99
C PHE A 28 -5.08 -12.66 -10.20
N GLU A 29 -3.82 -12.88 -10.59
CA GLU A 29 -3.48 -13.87 -11.64
C GLU A 29 -3.89 -15.27 -11.23
N GLN A 30 -3.60 -15.70 -10.00
CA GLN A 30 -3.98 -17.00 -9.48
C GLN A 30 -5.50 -17.19 -9.54
N VAL A 31 -6.26 -16.25 -8.94
CA VAL A 31 -7.72 -16.34 -8.90
C VAL A 31 -8.30 -16.28 -10.31
N ARG A 32 -7.73 -15.48 -11.22
CA ARG A 32 -8.17 -15.40 -12.60
C ARG A 32 -7.96 -16.70 -13.38
N LYS A 33 -6.86 -17.39 -13.15
CA LYS A 33 -6.62 -18.73 -13.76
C LYS A 33 -7.70 -19.72 -13.37
N ASP A 34 -8.15 -19.69 -12.12
CA ASP A 34 -9.18 -20.60 -11.62
C ASP A 34 -10.60 -20.18 -12.02
N TYR A 35 -10.86 -18.89 -12.04
CA TYR A 35 -12.19 -18.30 -12.28
C TYR A 35 -12.47 -18.04 -13.77
N GLY A 36 -11.47 -17.67 -14.57
CA GLY A 36 -11.58 -17.36 -16.01
C GLY A 36 -12.22 -16.00 -16.34
N GLY A 37 -12.61 -15.20 -15.33
CA GLY A 37 -13.27 -13.91 -15.51
C GLY A 37 -12.40 -12.70 -15.15
N LYS A 38 -12.95 -11.51 -15.37
CA LYS A 38 -12.28 -10.23 -15.09
C LYS A 38 -12.94 -9.43 -13.98
N LYS A 39 -14.12 -9.86 -13.49
CA LYS A 39 -14.90 -9.16 -12.49
C LYS A 39 -14.62 -9.69 -11.10
N PHE A 40 -14.33 -8.79 -10.16
CA PHE A 40 -14.00 -9.13 -8.78
C PHE A 40 -14.70 -8.18 -7.81
N TYR A 41 -15.10 -8.71 -6.66
CA TYR A 41 -15.47 -7.93 -5.50
C TYR A 41 -14.39 -8.06 -4.44
N CYS A 42 -13.89 -6.94 -3.92
CA CYS A 42 -12.81 -6.91 -2.95
C CYS A 42 -13.29 -6.21 -1.69
N HIS A 43 -13.17 -6.87 -0.54
CA HIS A 43 -13.33 -6.24 0.76
C HIS A 43 -11.96 -5.79 1.27
N PHE A 44 -11.87 -4.55 1.73
CA PHE A 44 -10.64 -3.98 2.27
C PHE A 44 -10.89 -3.28 3.60
N ALA A 45 -10.07 -3.62 4.59
CA ALA A 45 -10.01 -2.95 5.89
C ALA A 45 -8.62 -3.13 6.49
N GLY A 46 -8.24 -2.29 7.42
CA GLY A 46 -7.13 -2.62 8.31
C GLY A 46 -7.47 -3.83 9.17
N ILE A 47 -6.47 -4.61 9.56
CA ILE A 47 -6.66 -5.81 10.35
C ILE A 47 -5.57 -5.94 11.41
N GLU A 48 -5.97 -6.37 12.60
CA GLU A 48 -5.05 -6.91 13.58
C GLU A 48 -5.08 -8.43 13.49
N HIS A 49 -3.91 -9.05 13.38
CA HIS A 49 -3.79 -10.50 13.24
C HIS A 49 -2.63 -11.04 14.05
N ARG A 50 -2.72 -12.32 14.41
CA ARG A 50 -1.66 -13.02 15.15
C ARG A 50 -1.54 -14.45 14.66
N MET A 51 -0.33 -14.85 14.28
CA MET A 51 -0.03 -16.22 13.84
C MET A 51 -0.98 -16.75 12.74
N GLY A 52 -1.31 -15.89 11.76
CA GLY A 52 -2.22 -16.26 10.67
C GLY A 52 -3.72 -16.15 10.99
N ASN A 53 -4.08 -15.81 12.23
CA ASN A 53 -5.47 -15.65 12.65
C ASN A 53 -5.86 -14.16 12.66
N ALA A 54 -6.93 -13.81 11.96
CA ALA A 54 -7.56 -12.50 12.05
C ALA A 54 -8.21 -12.33 13.42
N LEU A 55 -7.91 -11.22 14.10
CA LEU A 55 -8.48 -10.88 15.41
C LEU A 55 -9.68 -9.95 15.25
N HIS A 56 -9.46 -8.76 14.71
CA HIS A 56 -10.51 -7.78 14.43
C HIS A 56 -10.08 -6.78 13.36
N TYR A 57 -11.06 -6.13 12.74
CA TYR A 57 -10.80 -5.03 11.82
C TYR A 57 -10.37 -3.77 12.57
N THR A 58 -9.42 -3.05 11.98
CA THR A 58 -8.90 -1.78 12.49
C THR A 58 -8.96 -0.71 11.40
N GLN A 59 -8.58 0.51 11.76
CA GLN A 59 -8.37 1.58 10.79
C GLN A 59 -7.22 1.20 9.85
N ILE A 60 -7.33 1.50 8.56
CA ILE A 60 -6.29 1.19 7.56
C ILE A 60 -4.94 1.79 7.97
N LYS A 61 -4.91 3.03 8.46
CA LYS A 61 -3.68 3.70 8.90
C LYS A 61 -2.96 3.02 10.06
N LYS A 62 -3.69 2.31 10.92
CA LYS A 62 -3.13 1.61 12.10
C LYS A 62 -2.69 0.18 11.81
N SER A 63 -3.19 -0.41 10.72
CA SER A 63 -2.84 -1.76 10.30
C SER A 63 -1.46 -1.81 9.64
N ASP A 64 -0.85 -2.97 9.63
CA ASP A 64 0.29 -3.29 8.78
C ASP A 64 -0.11 -3.58 7.33
N LEU A 65 -1.37 -3.96 7.08
CA LEU A 65 -1.95 -3.99 5.74
C LEU A 65 -2.20 -2.55 5.27
N LYS A 66 -1.38 -2.09 4.34
CA LYS A 66 -1.49 -0.76 3.73
C LYS A 66 -2.28 -0.81 2.44
N PHE A 67 -2.99 0.29 2.12
CA PHE A 67 -3.76 0.37 0.88
C PHE A 67 -2.90 0.79 -0.31
N GLU A 68 -1.80 1.50 -0.08
CA GLU A 68 -0.93 2.05 -1.11
C GLU A 68 -0.46 1.02 -2.15
N PRO A 69 0.05 -0.18 -1.76
CA PRO A 69 0.45 -1.20 -2.73
C PRO A 69 -0.73 -1.72 -3.57
N PHE A 70 -1.91 -1.82 -2.97
CA PHE A 70 -3.11 -2.20 -3.70
C PHE A 70 -3.55 -1.10 -4.68
N ALA A 71 -3.43 0.17 -4.29
CA ALA A 71 -3.71 1.30 -5.16
C ALA A 71 -2.73 1.36 -6.36
N GLU A 72 -1.46 1.04 -6.17
CA GLU A 72 -0.46 0.94 -7.23
C GLU A 72 -0.84 -0.18 -8.21
N PHE A 73 -1.12 -1.38 -7.73
CA PHE A 73 -1.63 -2.49 -8.56
C PHE A 73 -2.87 -2.09 -9.36
N LEU A 74 -3.86 -1.44 -8.71
CA LEU A 74 -5.09 -1.02 -9.38
C LEU A 74 -4.85 0.03 -10.46
N ALA A 75 -3.88 0.92 -10.27
CA ALA A 75 -3.53 1.94 -11.25
C ALA A 75 -2.82 1.30 -12.47
N GLU A 76 -1.95 0.33 -12.25
CA GLU A 76 -1.16 -0.33 -13.29
C GLU A 76 -1.98 -1.38 -14.06
N GLU A 77 -2.65 -2.27 -13.35
CA GLU A 77 -3.32 -3.43 -13.93
C GLU A 77 -4.86 -3.32 -13.93
N GLY A 78 -5.42 -2.39 -13.15
CA GLY A 78 -6.88 -2.25 -13.00
C GLY A 78 -7.62 -1.87 -14.29
N SER A 79 -6.92 -1.36 -15.30
CA SER A 79 -7.56 -0.96 -16.57
C SER A 79 -8.18 -2.12 -17.36
N TRP A 80 -7.73 -3.36 -17.14
CA TRP A 80 -8.26 -4.56 -17.79
C TRP A 80 -9.08 -5.47 -16.87
N LEU A 81 -9.20 -5.10 -15.58
CA LEU A 81 -10.02 -5.78 -14.57
C LEU A 81 -11.22 -4.90 -14.19
N ASP A 82 -12.35 -5.53 -13.89
CA ASP A 82 -13.55 -4.90 -13.30
C ASP A 82 -13.55 -5.20 -11.80
N ILE A 83 -12.97 -4.31 -11.01
CA ILE A 83 -12.80 -4.49 -9.56
C ILE A 83 -13.69 -3.50 -8.81
N THR A 84 -14.61 -4.02 -7.99
CA THR A 84 -15.38 -3.25 -7.03
C THR A 84 -14.78 -3.42 -5.64
N ILE A 85 -14.41 -2.32 -4.98
CA ILE A 85 -13.84 -2.34 -3.63
C ILE A 85 -14.86 -1.86 -2.61
N ILE A 86 -15.05 -2.65 -1.56
CA ILE A 86 -15.96 -2.38 -0.44
C ILE A 86 -15.10 -2.15 0.81
N SER A 87 -15.33 -1.03 1.49
CA SER A 87 -14.65 -0.73 2.76
C SER A 87 -15.39 -1.38 3.92
N ASP A 88 -14.72 -2.32 4.61
CA ASP A 88 -15.20 -2.93 5.86
C ASP A 88 -14.57 -2.28 7.11
N SER A 89 -13.96 -1.09 6.94
CA SER A 89 -13.26 -0.42 8.03
C SER A 89 -14.21 0.11 9.10
N PRO A 90 -13.80 0.08 10.39
CA PRO A 90 -14.55 0.73 11.47
C PRO A 90 -14.74 2.25 11.30
N LEU A 91 -13.93 2.90 10.45
CA LEU A 91 -14.07 4.33 10.12
C LEU A 91 -15.01 4.60 8.94
N LEU A 92 -15.67 3.55 8.42
CA LEU A 92 -16.67 3.67 7.35
C LEU A 92 -16.16 4.52 6.16
N GLU A 93 -16.87 5.63 5.88
CA GLU A 93 -16.57 6.53 4.76
C GLU A 93 -15.19 7.21 4.85
N HIS A 94 -14.65 7.44 6.05
CA HIS A 94 -13.32 8.07 6.20
C HIS A 94 -12.22 7.21 5.60
N ASP A 95 -12.23 5.89 5.85
CA ASP A 95 -11.25 4.99 5.26
C ASP A 95 -11.56 4.72 3.78
N ALA A 96 -12.83 4.75 3.36
CA ALA A 96 -13.19 4.70 1.94
C ALA A 96 -12.63 5.91 1.17
N MET A 97 -12.77 7.11 1.72
CA MET A 97 -12.16 8.34 1.15
C MET A 97 -10.63 8.30 1.17
N TYR A 98 -10.04 7.73 2.21
CA TYR A 98 -8.59 7.50 2.27
C TYR A 98 -8.13 6.59 1.13
N MET A 99 -8.82 5.48 0.88
CA MET A 99 -8.52 4.56 -0.22
C MET A 99 -8.64 5.26 -1.58
N LEU A 100 -9.72 6.02 -1.82
CA LEU A 100 -9.92 6.77 -3.05
C LEU A 100 -8.79 7.77 -3.30
N GLN A 101 -8.39 8.54 -2.29
CA GLN A 101 -7.29 9.49 -2.40
C GLN A 101 -5.94 8.81 -2.75
N HIS A 102 -5.67 7.63 -2.20
CA HIS A 102 -4.45 6.87 -2.51
C HIS A 102 -4.48 6.30 -3.92
N TYR A 103 -5.63 5.82 -4.38
CA TYR A 103 -5.82 5.38 -5.75
C TYR A 103 -5.61 6.53 -6.75
N ASP A 104 -6.23 7.69 -6.51
CA ASP A 104 -6.05 8.87 -7.38
C ASP A 104 -4.59 9.32 -7.46
N LYS A 105 -3.88 9.32 -6.33
CA LYS A 105 -2.43 9.61 -6.29
C LYS A 105 -1.60 8.60 -7.08
N ALA A 106 -1.88 7.30 -6.94
CA ALA A 106 -1.18 6.26 -7.69
C ALA A 106 -1.43 6.42 -9.20
N ARG A 107 -2.68 6.63 -9.59
CA ARG A 107 -3.08 6.88 -10.98
C ARG A 107 -2.42 8.12 -11.56
N GLN A 108 -2.42 9.23 -10.85
CA GLN A 108 -1.75 10.47 -11.29
C GLN A 108 -0.25 10.26 -11.49
N ARG A 109 0.42 9.60 -10.54
CA ARG A 109 1.85 9.26 -10.64
C ARG A 109 2.13 8.43 -11.89
N LEU A 110 1.31 7.42 -12.17
CA LEU A 110 1.46 6.59 -13.35
C LEU A 110 1.32 7.41 -14.65
N LEU A 111 0.31 8.29 -14.72
CA LEU A 111 0.12 9.18 -15.87
C LEU A 111 1.30 10.13 -16.08
N GLU A 112 1.88 10.67 -15.01
CA GLU A 112 3.07 11.54 -15.08
C GLU A 112 4.30 10.77 -15.59
N ILE A 113 4.49 9.52 -15.14
CA ILE A 113 5.57 8.64 -15.61
C ILE A 113 5.39 8.38 -17.11
N HIS A 114 4.19 8.01 -17.56
CA HIS A 114 3.91 7.77 -18.98
C HIS A 114 4.16 9.01 -19.83
N ALA A 115 3.63 10.17 -19.42
CA ALA A 115 3.84 11.43 -20.14
C ALA A 115 5.32 11.88 -20.21
N ARG A 116 6.11 11.55 -19.18
CA ARG A 116 7.55 11.80 -19.19
C ARG A 116 8.27 10.88 -20.17
N ASP A 117 7.92 9.62 -20.18
CA ASP A 117 8.54 8.63 -21.04
C ASP A 117 8.18 8.88 -22.52
N GLU A 118 6.93 9.25 -22.82
CA GLU A 118 6.50 9.65 -24.16
C GLU A 118 7.29 10.87 -24.68
N ARG A 119 7.48 11.88 -23.80
CA ARG A 119 8.31 13.05 -24.15
C ARG A 119 9.76 12.66 -24.42
N ARG A 120 10.32 11.74 -23.64
CA ARG A 120 11.68 11.23 -23.80
C ARG A 120 11.86 10.51 -25.14
N ILE A 121 10.92 9.65 -25.49
CA ILE A 121 10.89 8.92 -26.76
C ILE A 121 10.75 9.91 -27.94
N LYS A 122 9.84 10.88 -27.84
CA LYS A 122 9.62 11.87 -28.86
C LYS A 122 10.89 12.71 -29.15
N LEU A 123 11.56 13.18 -28.09
CA LEU A 123 12.82 13.91 -28.21
C LEU A 123 13.94 13.06 -28.86
N ALA A 124 13.99 11.77 -28.51
CA ALA A 124 14.94 10.86 -29.12
C ALA A 124 14.68 10.65 -30.61
N MET A 125 13.42 10.55 -31.04
CA MET A 125 13.02 10.49 -32.45
C MET A 125 13.41 11.76 -33.20
N GLU A 126 13.15 12.92 -32.60
CA GLU A 126 13.49 14.25 -33.22
C GLU A 126 15.00 14.47 -33.31
N SER A 127 15.80 13.86 -32.43
CA SER A 127 17.27 13.93 -32.45
C SER A 127 17.93 13.00 -33.46
N GLY A 128 17.17 12.23 -34.23
CA GLY A 128 17.67 11.32 -35.26
C GLY A 128 18.26 10.01 -34.73
N MET A 129 17.84 9.58 -33.53
CA MET A 129 18.19 8.26 -32.98
C MET A 129 17.81 7.13 -33.93
N SER A 130 18.63 6.10 -33.98
CA SER A 130 18.34 4.92 -34.79
C SER A 130 17.15 4.13 -34.25
N PRO A 131 16.44 3.37 -35.10
CA PRO A 131 15.30 2.56 -34.64
C PRO A 131 15.68 1.51 -33.55
N GLU A 132 16.94 1.08 -33.53
CA GLU A 132 17.45 0.11 -32.54
C GLU A 132 17.66 0.80 -31.19
N GLU A 133 18.24 2.00 -31.17
CA GLU A 133 18.41 2.82 -29.97
C GLU A 133 17.05 3.23 -29.37
N LEU A 134 16.06 3.56 -30.20
CA LEU A 134 14.70 3.85 -29.76
C LEU A 134 14.05 2.65 -29.07
N LYS A 135 14.18 1.45 -29.63
CA LYS A 135 13.69 0.21 -28.98
C LYS A 135 14.37 -0.06 -27.65
N MET A 136 15.68 0.23 -27.55
CA MET A 136 16.41 0.11 -26.29
C MET A 136 15.86 1.09 -25.24
N LEU A 137 15.61 2.34 -25.64
CA LEU A 137 15.04 3.37 -24.77
C LEU A 137 13.64 3.03 -24.28
N GLU A 138 12.77 2.50 -25.17
CA GLU A 138 11.44 2.03 -24.81
C GLU A 138 11.50 0.86 -23.81
N LYS A 139 12.41 -0.08 -24.04
CA LYS A 139 12.64 -1.21 -23.14
C LYS A 139 13.13 -0.75 -21.75
N GLU A 140 14.11 0.17 -21.74
CA GLU A 140 14.62 0.76 -20.49
C GLU A 140 13.52 1.50 -19.73
N ALA A 141 12.66 2.27 -20.43
CA ALA A 141 11.52 2.94 -19.82
C ALA A 141 10.52 1.94 -19.23
N ALA A 142 10.25 0.83 -19.90
CA ALA A 142 9.37 -0.23 -19.40
C ALA A 142 9.96 -0.95 -18.18
N GLU A 143 11.27 -1.22 -18.17
CA GLU A 143 11.97 -1.83 -17.03
C GLU A 143 12.03 -0.88 -15.83
N ALA A 144 12.29 0.43 -16.06
CA ALA A 144 12.29 1.44 -15.02
C ALA A 144 10.90 1.62 -14.36
N ARG A 145 9.82 1.47 -15.13
CA ARG A 145 8.44 1.45 -14.60
C ARG A 145 8.25 0.30 -13.63
N LYS A 146 8.68 -0.91 -13.99
CA LYS A 146 8.62 -2.10 -13.12
C LYS A 146 9.47 -1.91 -11.87
N ALA A 147 10.70 -1.43 -11.98
CA ALA A 147 11.60 -1.22 -10.84
C ALA A 147 11.12 -0.10 -9.90
N SER A 148 10.33 0.88 -10.37
CA SER A 148 9.77 1.93 -9.52
C SER A 148 8.59 1.46 -8.68
N SER A 149 7.89 0.42 -9.09
CA SER A 149 6.86 -0.26 -8.30
C SER A 149 7.50 -1.06 -7.14
N ASP A 150 8.63 -1.75 -7.39
CA ASP A 150 9.32 -2.61 -6.41
C ASP A 150 10.09 -1.83 -5.31
N GLY A 151 10.48 -0.58 -5.59
CA GLY A 151 11.51 0.12 -4.80
C GLY A 151 11.03 0.94 -3.61
N LYS A 152 9.74 1.09 -3.33
CA LYS A 152 9.20 2.02 -2.32
C LYS A 152 8.51 1.41 -1.12
N ALA A 153 8.73 0.14 -0.82
CA ALA A 153 8.47 -0.39 0.51
C ALA A 153 9.52 0.21 1.46
N GLY A 154 9.22 1.42 1.98
CA GLY A 154 10.12 2.20 2.81
C GLY A 154 10.60 1.38 3.99
N LYS A 155 11.93 1.28 4.16
CA LYS A 155 12.54 0.90 5.42
C LYS A 155 11.90 1.73 6.53
N PRO A 156 11.38 1.12 7.58
CA PRO A 156 11.01 1.88 8.76
C PRO A 156 12.30 2.47 9.34
N ASP A 157 12.37 3.79 9.37
CA ASP A 157 13.41 4.54 10.03
C ASP A 157 13.39 4.13 11.51
N SER A 158 14.34 3.29 11.90
CA SER A 158 14.54 2.90 13.28
C SER A 158 15.20 4.08 14.01
N ALA A 159 14.43 5.12 14.27
CA ALA A 159 14.80 6.16 15.22
C ALA A 159 14.87 5.53 16.61
N LYS A 160 16.09 5.26 17.09
CA LYS A 160 16.37 4.90 18.48
C LYS A 160 15.79 5.97 19.40
N PRO A 161 14.96 5.61 20.38
CA PRO A 161 14.52 6.60 21.38
C PRO A 161 15.73 7.05 22.20
N ALA A 162 16.00 8.35 22.19
CA ALA A 162 16.99 8.98 23.03
C ALA A 162 16.70 8.70 24.51
N LYS A 163 17.67 8.13 25.21
CA LYS A 163 17.65 7.91 26.67
C LYS A 163 17.45 9.26 27.38
N LYS A 164 16.25 9.51 27.88
CA LYS A 164 16.00 10.61 28.84
C LYS A 164 16.72 10.30 30.14
N ALA A 165 17.69 11.15 30.48
CA ALA A 165 18.39 11.14 31.75
C ALA A 165 17.38 11.32 32.91
N LYS A 166 17.46 10.42 33.92
CA LYS A 166 16.73 10.51 35.19
C LYS A 166 17.28 11.69 35.99
N LYS A 167 16.44 12.70 36.27
CA LYS A 167 16.73 13.69 37.32
C LYS A 167 16.47 13.06 38.68
N PRO A 168 17.28 13.37 39.72
CA PRO A 168 17.09 12.82 41.06
C PRO A 168 15.88 13.44 41.74
N VAL A 169 15.03 12.61 42.34
CA VAL A 169 13.90 13.03 43.15
C VAL A 169 14.42 13.43 44.54
N THR A 170 14.35 14.71 44.87
CA THR A 170 14.56 15.22 46.24
C THR A 170 13.36 14.85 47.11
N LYS A 171 13.61 14.10 48.19
CA LYS A 171 12.63 13.81 49.24
C LYS A 171 12.26 15.08 50.00
N ALA A 172 11.05 15.58 49.86
CA ALA A 172 10.45 16.56 50.78
C ALA A 172 9.72 15.81 51.90
N LYS A 173 10.17 16.00 53.14
CA LYS A 173 9.49 15.58 54.37
C LYS A 173 8.27 16.48 54.55
N GLY A 174 7.07 15.91 54.39
CA GLY A 174 5.80 16.55 54.72
C GLY A 174 5.33 16.13 56.11
N LYS A 175 5.16 17.12 56.95
CA LYS A 175 4.77 17.13 58.38
C LYS A 175 3.30 16.71 58.51
N MET A 176 3.08 15.71 59.41
CA MET A 176 1.77 15.24 59.83
C MET A 176 1.11 16.29 60.68
N MET A 177 -0.07 16.77 60.30
CA MET A 177 -0.97 17.54 61.19
C MET A 177 -2.20 16.65 61.49
N SER A 178 -2.32 16.35 62.79
CA SER A 178 -3.52 15.78 63.40
C SER A 178 -4.58 16.88 63.55
N PHE A 179 -5.82 16.56 63.18
CA PHE A 179 -7.01 17.27 63.63
C PHE A 179 -7.88 16.32 64.45
N ASP A 180 -7.88 16.60 65.78
CA ASP A 180 -8.95 16.20 66.67
C ASP A 180 -10.09 17.25 66.57
N LYS A 181 -11.27 16.77 66.31
CA LYS A 181 -12.58 16.94 66.95
C LYS A 181 -13.71 16.50 66.08
#